data_19760da41461c1c594e9b568cb8027b2
#
_entry.id   19760da41461c1c594e9b568cb8027b2
#
_cell.length_a   1.000
_cell.length_b   1.000
_cell.length_c   1.000
_cell.angle_alpha   90.00
_cell.angle_beta   90.00
_cell.angle_gamma   90.00
#
_symmetry.space_group_name_H-M   'P 1'
#
loop_
_entity.id
_entity.type
_entity.pdbx_description
1 polymer ?
#
loop_
_entity_poly.entity_id
_entity_poly.type
_entity_poly.pdbx_seq_one_letter_code
_entity_poly.pdbx_strand_id
1 'polypeptide(L)'
;MKRRSNASAFGQADPTDNRELFDWKSKYDDPIARKEIRREAIYLGILLFGLPALMVVFWLDYPKNLLHLSDQKYRPIVKYGFSWAAGTLGGVLFDLKWLYHTVARGLWHLDRRLWRVFTPHISGGLAFFVLALVGSGALRIFDSKATDSLALVVGLGFLVGYFSDSAIAKLTEVAETLFGTIRAKEKHKEVDVTTGEKESLDEEPKDSQ
;
A
#
# COMPACT_ATOMS: atom_id res chain seq x y z
N MET A 1 -36.78 38.76 26.94
CA MET A 1 -35.39 38.67 27.43
C MET A 1 -34.78 37.35 26.93
N LYS A 2 -34.11 37.35 25.76
CA LYS A 2 -33.45 36.17 25.16
C LYS A 2 -32.06 36.01 25.78
N ARG A 3 -31.86 34.96 26.57
CA ARG A 3 -30.52 34.56 27.04
C ARG A 3 -29.70 34.15 25.80
N ARG A 4 -28.79 35.02 25.38
CA ARG A 4 -27.69 34.62 24.50
C ARG A 4 -26.77 33.73 25.36
N SER A 5 -26.76 32.42 25.06
CA SER A 5 -25.79 31.51 25.63
C SER A 5 -24.43 31.83 25.02
N ASN A 6 -23.48 32.27 25.87
CA ASN A 6 -22.07 32.36 25.51
C ASN A 6 -21.50 30.96 25.32
N ALA A 7 -21.69 30.37 24.13
CA ALA A 7 -21.10 29.10 23.73
C ALA A 7 -19.82 29.30 22.87
N SER A 8 -19.02 30.34 23.19
CA SER A 8 -17.85 30.69 22.39
C SER A 8 -16.50 30.47 23.06
N ALA A 9 -16.39 29.57 24.05
CA ALA A 9 -15.11 29.38 24.74
C ALA A 9 -14.58 27.94 24.77
N PHE A 10 -15.26 26.94 24.21
CA PHE A 10 -14.78 25.57 24.22
C PHE A 10 -14.92 24.93 22.83
N GLY A 11 -13.77 24.86 22.11
CA GLY A 11 -13.49 23.91 21.05
C GLY A 11 -14.14 24.27 19.71
N GLN A 12 -13.32 24.69 18.77
CA GLN A 12 -13.67 24.66 17.36
C GLN A 12 -13.99 23.20 16.99
N ALA A 13 -15.09 22.99 16.24
CA ALA A 13 -15.37 21.71 15.61
C ALA A 13 -14.12 21.25 14.84
N ASP A 14 -13.78 19.97 14.92
CA ASP A 14 -12.64 19.44 14.19
C ASP A 14 -12.87 19.70 12.69
N PRO A 15 -12.03 20.55 12.03
CA PRO A 15 -12.23 20.89 10.62
C PRO A 15 -12.07 19.68 9.69
N THR A 16 -11.59 18.54 10.21
CA THR A 16 -11.32 17.34 9.42
C THR A 16 -12.56 16.47 9.20
N ASP A 17 -13.58 16.53 10.06
CA ASP A 17 -14.74 15.64 9.96
C ASP A 17 -16.12 16.34 10.12
N ASN A 18 -16.15 17.66 10.31
CA ASN A 18 -17.37 18.47 10.46
C ASN A 18 -18.32 18.00 11.59
N ARG A 19 -17.78 17.45 12.67
CA ARG A 19 -18.56 17.07 13.84
C ARG A 19 -18.67 18.23 14.82
N GLU A 20 -19.84 18.35 15.43
CA GLU A 20 -20.01 19.23 16.58
C GLU A 20 -19.35 18.60 17.82
N LEU A 21 -18.94 19.46 18.76
CA LEU A 21 -18.41 19.00 20.04
C LEU A 21 -19.42 18.07 20.74
N PHE A 22 -18.91 16.93 21.23
CA PHE A 22 -19.71 15.89 21.90
C PHE A 22 -20.66 15.09 20.98
N ASP A 23 -20.54 15.21 19.64
CA ASP A 23 -21.27 14.35 18.72
C ASP A 23 -20.58 12.98 18.63
N TRP A 24 -21.10 12.02 19.39
CA TRP A 24 -20.62 10.63 19.46
C TRP A 24 -21.33 9.70 18.47
N LYS A 25 -22.37 10.18 17.79
CA LYS A 25 -23.17 9.35 16.87
C LYS A 25 -22.37 8.96 15.63
N SER A 26 -22.55 7.71 15.20
CA SER A 26 -21.97 7.25 13.93
C SER A 26 -22.60 8.00 12.76
N LYS A 27 -21.79 8.39 11.78
CA LYS A 27 -22.28 8.93 10.49
C LYS A 27 -23.00 7.87 9.63
N TYR A 28 -22.86 6.59 9.98
CA TYR A 28 -23.47 5.49 9.25
C TYR A 28 -24.72 4.98 9.99
N ASP A 29 -25.90 5.40 9.56
CA ASP A 29 -27.18 4.96 10.14
C ASP A 29 -27.61 3.60 9.62
N ASP A 30 -27.16 3.23 8.40
CA ASP A 30 -27.46 1.93 7.79
C ASP A 30 -26.76 0.78 8.57
N PRO A 31 -27.53 -0.21 9.05
CA PRO A 31 -27.00 -1.37 9.76
C PRO A 31 -26.10 -2.24 8.88
N ILE A 32 -26.30 -2.25 7.55
CA ILE A 32 -25.46 -2.99 6.60
C ILE A 32 -24.08 -2.37 6.56
N ALA A 33 -23.97 -1.04 6.41
CA ALA A 33 -22.71 -0.33 6.41
C ALA A 33 -21.92 -0.57 7.69
N ARG A 34 -22.56 -0.45 8.87
CA ARG A 34 -21.91 -0.72 10.17
C ARG A 34 -21.41 -2.17 10.30
N LYS A 35 -22.16 -3.13 9.79
CA LYS A 35 -21.77 -4.55 9.80
C LYS A 35 -20.53 -4.79 8.93
N GLU A 36 -20.50 -4.19 7.74
CA GLU A 36 -19.37 -4.37 6.82
C GLU A 36 -18.11 -3.65 7.29
N ILE A 37 -18.20 -2.43 7.84
CA ILE A 37 -17.08 -1.72 8.47
C ILE A 37 -16.50 -2.55 9.62
N ARG A 38 -17.36 -3.14 10.47
CA ARG A 38 -16.92 -4.01 11.57
C ARG A 38 -16.21 -5.27 11.06
N ARG A 39 -16.70 -5.89 9.98
CA ARG A 39 -16.05 -7.05 9.38
C ARG A 39 -14.67 -6.73 8.85
N GLU A 40 -14.51 -5.60 8.18
CA GLU A 40 -13.21 -5.12 7.71
C GLU A 40 -12.25 -4.89 8.89
N ALA A 41 -12.72 -4.20 9.94
CA ALA A 41 -11.92 -3.95 11.13
C ALA A 41 -11.49 -5.26 11.84
N ILE A 42 -12.39 -6.24 11.94
CA ILE A 42 -12.08 -7.56 12.51
C ILE A 42 -11.05 -8.29 11.64
N TYR A 43 -11.23 -8.30 10.32
CA TYR A 43 -10.29 -8.92 9.38
C TYR A 43 -8.88 -8.33 9.51
N LEU A 44 -8.75 -7.00 9.47
CA LEU A 44 -7.47 -6.33 9.64
C LEU A 44 -6.89 -6.54 11.05
N GLY A 45 -7.74 -6.58 12.08
CA GLY A 45 -7.33 -6.91 13.44
C GLY A 45 -6.77 -8.33 13.57
N ILE A 46 -7.42 -9.32 12.95
CA ILE A 46 -6.92 -10.70 12.92
C ILE A 46 -5.55 -10.76 12.24
N LEU A 47 -5.35 -10.07 11.13
CA LEU A 47 -4.04 -10.02 10.46
C LEU A 47 -3.00 -9.29 11.32
N LEU A 48 -3.37 -8.17 11.96
CA LEU A 48 -2.48 -7.36 12.78
C LEU A 48 -1.87 -8.15 13.95
N PHE A 49 -2.66 -8.97 14.60
CA PHE A 49 -2.21 -9.78 15.76
C PHE A 49 -1.79 -11.19 15.35
N GLY A 50 -2.43 -11.78 14.35
CA GLY A 50 -2.17 -13.14 13.89
C GLY A 50 -0.82 -13.28 13.18
N LEU A 51 -0.43 -12.32 12.34
CA LEU A 51 0.85 -12.39 11.63
C LEU A 51 2.07 -12.33 12.57
N PRO A 52 2.16 -11.38 13.52
CA PRO A 52 3.25 -11.40 14.50
C PRO A 52 3.26 -12.68 15.35
N ALA A 53 2.09 -13.17 15.78
CA ALA A 53 2.00 -14.42 16.51
C ALA A 53 2.52 -15.60 15.68
N LEU A 54 2.16 -15.68 14.41
CA LEU A 54 2.66 -16.69 13.47
C LEU A 54 4.19 -16.57 13.31
N MET A 55 4.72 -15.33 13.15
CA MET A 55 6.17 -15.10 13.05
C MET A 55 6.91 -15.60 14.30
N VAL A 56 6.36 -15.39 15.51
CA VAL A 56 6.93 -15.92 16.75
C VAL A 56 6.96 -17.45 16.74
N VAL A 57 5.91 -18.13 16.27
CA VAL A 57 5.85 -19.59 16.16
C VAL A 57 6.95 -20.12 15.24
N PHE A 58 7.19 -19.44 14.10
CA PHE A 58 8.28 -19.78 13.20
C PHE A 58 9.65 -19.45 13.79
N TRP A 59 9.77 -18.37 14.55
CA TRP A 59 11.01 -17.99 15.23
C TRP A 59 11.44 -19.03 16.29
N LEU A 60 10.48 -19.66 16.94
CA LEU A 60 10.71 -20.72 17.93
C LEU A 60 11.01 -22.08 17.30
N ASP A 61 11.24 -22.15 15.99
CA ASP A 61 11.53 -23.37 15.24
C ASP A 61 10.45 -24.47 15.38
N TYR A 62 9.24 -24.12 15.85
CA TYR A 62 8.16 -25.09 16.06
C TYR A 62 7.80 -25.85 14.78
N PRO A 63 7.59 -25.18 13.60
CA PRO A 63 7.29 -25.88 12.36
C PRO A 63 8.46 -26.73 11.85
N LYS A 64 9.72 -26.32 12.08
CA LYS A 64 10.91 -27.07 11.76
C LYS A 64 10.93 -28.42 12.47
N ASN A 65 10.66 -28.40 13.78
CA ASN A 65 10.66 -29.60 14.62
C ASN A 65 9.48 -30.52 14.26
N LEU A 66 8.29 -29.96 14.01
CA LEU A 66 7.09 -30.71 13.62
C LEU A 66 7.24 -31.43 12.28
N LEU A 67 7.84 -30.74 11.29
CA LEU A 67 8.00 -31.24 9.92
C LEU A 67 9.35 -31.92 9.68
N HIS A 68 10.18 -32.07 10.70
CA HIS A 68 11.54 -32.64 10.64
C HIS A 68 12.40 -32.02 9.52
N LEU A 69 12.31 -30.71 9.33
CA LEU A 69 13.03 -30.00 8.28
C LEU A 69 14.50 -29.80 8.66
N SER A 70 15.42 -29.98 7.68
CA SER A 70 16.80 -29.60 7.87
C SER A 70 16.96 -28.06 7.86
N ASP A 71 18.00 -27.56 8.54
CA ASP A 71 18.30 -26.11 8.59
C ASP A 71 18.45 -25.51 7.19
N GLN A 72 19.03 -26.22 6.28
CA GLN A 72 19.24 -25.76 4.90
C GLN A 72 17.93 -25.47 4.17
N LYS A 73 16.87 -26.25 4.42
CA LYS A 73 15.55 -26.06 3.83
C LYS A 73 14.70 -25.04 4.60
N TYR A 74 14.88 -25.01 5.92
CA TYR A 74 14.05 -24.17 6.81
C TYR A 74 14.41 -22.68 6.71
N ARG A 75 15.71 -22.33 6.71
CA ARG A 75 16.18 -20.93 6.67
C ARG A 75 15.60 -20.11 5.51
N PRO A 76 15.58 -20.57 4.24
CA PRO A 76 14.95 -19.81 3.15
C PRO A 76 13.45 -19.61 3.37
N ILE A 77 12.73 -20.63 3.87
CA ILE A 77 11.29 -20.56 4.13
C ILE A 77 11.01 -19.46 5.15
N VAL A 78 11.78 -19.43 6.26
CA VAL A 78 11.63 -18.39 7.29
C VAL A 78 11.98 -17.01 6.71
N LYS A 79 13.09 -16.88 6.00
CA LYS A 79 13.55 -15.62 5.41
C LYS A 79 12.46 -14.98 4.51
N TYR A 80 12.00 -15.73 3.52
CA TYR A 80 11.00 -15.23 2.57
C TYR A 80 9.59 -15.15 3.18
N GLY A 81 9.23 -16.08 4.06
CA GLY A 81 7.97 -16.05 4.79
C GLY A 81 7.86 -14.83 5.71
N PHE A 82 8.96 -14.46 6.39
CA PHE A 82 9.00 -13.27 7.24
C PHE A 82 8.95 -11.98 6.43
N SER A 83 9.59 -11.94 5.26
CA SER A 83 9.46 -10.78 4.36
C SER A 83 8.01 -10.59 3.93
N TRP A 84 7.35 -11.68 3.50
CA TRP A 84 5.95 -11.66 3.12
C TRP A 84 5.03 -11.25 4.29
N ALA A 85 5.21 -11.85 5.47
CA ALA A 85 4.41 -11.56 6.65
C ALA A 85 4.60 -10.10 7.12
N ALA A 86 5.84 -9.61 7.14
CA ALA A 86 6.15 -8.23 7.50
C ALA A 86 5.59 -7.23 6.49
N GLY A 87 5.68 -7.54 5.19
CA GLY A 87 5.06 -6.72 4.14
C GLY A 87 3.54 -6.69 4.24
N THR A 88 2.91 -7.84 4.49
CA THR A 88 1.47 -7.91 4.76
C THR A 88 1.09 -7.06 5.97
N LEU A 89 1.89 -7.11 7.06
CA LEU A 89 1.67 -6.30 8.26
C LEU A 89 1.79 -4.80 7.96
N GLY A 90 2.75 -4.39 7.12
CA GLY A 90 2.86 -3.01 6.65
C GLY A 90 1.60 -2.55 5.90
N GLY A 91 1.10 -3.37 4.98
CA GLY A 91 -0.17 -3.12 4.28
C GLY A 91 -1.39 -3.06 5.21
N VAL A 92 -1.44 -3.94 6.23
CA VAL A 92 -2.51 -3.90 7.25
C VAL A 92 -2.53 -2.58 8.00
N LEU A 93 -1.36 -2.07 8.43
CA LEU A 93 -1.29 -0.80 9.15
C LEU A 93 -1.67 0.39 8.25
N PHE A 94 -1.28 0.34 6.98
CA PHE A 94 -1.71 1.31 5.99
C PHE A 94 -3.24 1.31 5.83
N ASP A 95 -3.85 0.14 5.65
CA ASP A 95 -5.30 -0.01 5.50
C ASP A 95 -6.08 0.37 6.76
N LEU A 96 -5.57 0.06 7.96
CA LEU A 96 -6.19 0.48 9.22
C LEU A 96 -6.24 2.00 9.34
N LYS A 97 -5.14 2.68 8.99
CA LYS A 97 -5.09 4.14 8.95
C LYS A 97 -6.12 4.70 7.96
N TRP A 98 -6.20 4.13 6.76
CA TRP A 98 -7.17 4.53 5.76
C TRP A 98 -8.61 4.24 6.20
N LEU A 99 -8.89 3.07 6.76
CA LEU A 99 -10.21 2.70 7.27
C LEU A 99 -10.66 3.70 8.33
N TYR A 100 -9.79 4.02 9.30
CA TYR A 100 -10.08 5.02 10.33
C TYR A 100 -10.46 6.37 9.70
N HIS A 101 -9.62 6.90 8.80
CA HIS A 101 -9.87 8.21 8.18
C HIS A 101 -11.14 8.23 7.32
N THR A 102 -11.40 7.19 6.54
CA THR A 102 -12.59 7.13 5.67
C THR A 102 -13.87 6.99 6.48
N VAL A 103 -13.85 6.20 7.56
CA VAL A 103 -15.01 6.06 8.46
C VAL A 103 -15.26 7.36 9.21
N ALA A 104 -14.22 7.98 9.78
CA ALA A 104 -14.37 9.25 10.52
C ALA A 104 -14.95 10.37 9.64
N ARG A 105 -14.49 10.48 8.39
CA ARG A 105 -14.94 11.49 7.44
C ARG A 105 -16.28 11.17 6.75
N GLY A 106 -16.85 9.98 6.93
CA GLY A 106 -18.07 9.56 6.23
C GLY A 106 -17.84 9.21 4.75
N LEU A 107 -16.60 8.91 4.35
CA LEU A 107 -16.18 8.61 2.97
C LEU A 107 -16.00 7.10 2.74
N TRP A 108 -16.50 6.26 3.64
CA TRP A 108 -16.44 4.81 3.45
C TRP A 108 -17.46 4.37 2.40
N HIS A 109 -17.00 3.62 1.38
CA HIS A 109 -17.82 3.05 0.31
C HIS A 109 -17.61 1.54 0.24
N LEU A 110 -18.70 0.81 -0.03
CA LEU A 110 -18.69 -0.64 -0.13
C LEU A 110 -17.79 -1.14 -1.27
N ASP A 111 -17.79 -0.44 -2.40
CA ASP A 111 -17.01 -0.80 -3.60
C ASP A 111 -15.50 -0.86 -3.33
N ARG A 112 -15.01 -0.05 -2.41
CA ARG A 112 -13.58 -0.03 -2.02
C ARG A 112 -13.19 -1.15 -1.06
N ARG A 113 -14.13 -1.97 -0.64
CA ARG A 113 -13.87 -3.08 0.29
C ARG A 113 -12.91 -4.11 -0.31
N LEU A 114 -13.11 -4.49 -1.58
CA LEU A 114 -12.22 -5.45 -2.24
C LEU A 114 -10.77 -4.95 -2.24
N TRP A 115 -10.57 -3.68 -2.54
CA TRP A 115 -9.24 -3.08 -2.47
C TRP A 115 -8.61 -3.28 -1.10
N ARG A 116 -9.29 -2.92 0.00
CA ARG A 116 -8.77 -3.05 1.37
C ARG A 116 -8.52 -4.49 1.81
N VAL A 117 -9.27 -5.46 1.26
CA VAL A 117 -9.04 -6.88 1.54
C VAL A 117 -7.78 -7.39 0.85
N PHE A 118 -7.50 -6.94 -0.37
CA PHE A 118 -6.35 -7.42 -1.14
C PHE A 118 -5.06 -6.64 -0.89
N THR A 119 -5.13 -5.37 -0.50
CA THR A 119 -3.95 -4.51 -0.28
C THR A 119 -2.91 -5.16 0.65
N PRO A 120 -3.23 -5.74 1.82
CA PRO A 120 -2.24 -6.39 2.67
C PRO A 120 -1.51 -7.53 1.97
N HIS A 121 -2.22 -8.35 1.19
CA HIS A 121 -1.64 -9.49 0.48
C HIS A 121 -0.75 -9.06 -0.68
N ILE A 122 -1.17 -8.03 -1.42
CA ILE A 122 -0.36 -7.41 -2.48
C ILE A 122 0.92 -6.84 -1.88
N SER A 123 0.83 -6.13 -0.76
CA SER A 123 1.96 -5.58 -0.02
C SER A 123 2.94 -6.66 0.43
N GLY A 124 2.42 -7.81 0.91
CA GLY A 124 3.24 -8.97 1.27
C GLY A 124 3.93 -9.59 0.06
N GLY A 125 3.21 -9.79 -1.04
CA GLY A 125 3.77 -10.27 -2.30
C GLY A 125 4.87 -9.35 -2.81
N LEU A 126 4.64 -8.03 -2.78
CA LEU A 126 5.63 -7.04 -3.17
C LEU A 126 6.91 -7.13 -2.33
N ALA A 127 6.78 -7.22 -1.01
CA ALA A 127 7.91 -7.37 -0.09
C ALA A 127 8.72 -8.65 -0.37
N PHE A 128 8.03 -9.76 -0.64
CA PHE A 128 8.66 -11.02 -1.05
C PHE A 128 9.50 -10.85 -2.32
N PHE A 129 8.95 -10.23 -3.37
CA PHE A 129 9.65 -10.02 -4.64
C PHE A 129 10.80 -9.03 -4.51
N VAL A 130 10.63 -7.93 -3.75
CA VAL A 130 11.73 -6.99 -3.48
C VAL A 130 12.89 -7.69 -2.78
N LEU A 131 12.61 -8.54 -1.76
CA LEU A 131 13.66 -9.31 -1.10
C LEU A 131 14.37 -10.28 -2.08
N ALA A 132 13.64 -10.91 -3.00
CA ALA A 132 14.20 -11.77 -4.02
C ALA A 132 15.13 -11.01 -4.97
N LEU A 133 14.72 -9.80 -5.41
CA LEU A 133 15.53 -8.92 -6.27
C LEU A 133 16.79 -8.42 -5.56
N VAL A 134 16.69 -8.08 -4.27
CA VAL A 134 17.87 -7.70 -3.45
C VAL A 134 18.79 -8.92 -3.27
N GLY A 135 18.22 -10.08 -2.96
CA GLY A 135 18.98 -11.32 -2.74
C GLY A 135 19.68 -11.84 -4.02
N SER A 136 19.11 -11.59 -5.20
CA SER A 136 19.73 -11.93 -6.50
C SER A 136 20.82 -10.94 -6.94
N GLY A 137 20.95 -9.79 -6.24
CA GLY A 137 21.85 -8.70 -6.62
C GLY A 137 21.34 -7.83 -7.77
N ALA A 138 20.11 -8.03 -8.24
CA ALA A 138 19.48 -7.18 -9.26
C ALA A 138 19.21 -5.76 -8.72
N LEU A 139 18.88 -5.66 -7.43
CA LEU A 139 18.81 -4.40 -6.69
C LEU A 139 19.99 -4.34 -5.72
N ARG A 140 21.03 -3.57 -6.08
CA ARG A 140 22.21 -3.35 -5.21
C ARG A 140 21.96 -2.25 -4.17
N ILE A 141 20.93 -2.39 -3.36
CA ILE A 141 20.59 -1.44 -2.30
C ILE A 141 21.40 -1.75 -1.02
N PHE A 142 21.68 -3.04 -0.78
CA PHE A 142 22.39 -3.53 0.39
C PHE A 142 23.46 -4.57 -0.02
N ASP A 143 24.47 -4.74 0.83
CA ASP A 143 25.38 -5.86 0.70
C ASP A 143 24.61 -7.20 0.82
N SER A 144 24.96 -8.19 0.03
CA SER A 144 24.32 -9.53 0.01
C SER A 144 24.29 -10.18 1.41
N LYS A 145 25.33 -9.95 2.22
CA LYS A 145 25.39 -10.41 3.62
C LYS A 145 24.36 -9.74 4.54
N ALA A 146 23.92 -8.52 4.22
CA ALA A 146 22.94 -7.84 5.04
C ALA A 146 21.57 -8.53 4.97
N THR A 147 21.24 -9.17 3.84
CA THR A 147 19.97 -9.92 3.68
C THR A 147 19.93 -11.22 4.49
N ASP A 148 21.01 -11.64 5.13
CA ASP A 148 21.02 -12.79 6.04
C ASP A 148 20.51 -12.41 7.45
N SER A 149 20.47 -11.12 7.77
CA SER A 149 19.86 -10.61 9.00
C SER A 149 18.33 -10.67 8.91
N LEU A 150 17.71 -11.49 9.76
CA LEU A 150 16.26 -11.59 9.84
C LEU A 150 15.61 -10.25 10.22
N ALA A 151 16.28 -9.45 11.08
CA ALA A 151 15.81 -8.12 11.46
C ALA A 151 15.74 -7.18 10.25
N LEU A 152 16.74 -7.21 9.35
CA LEU A 152 16.69 -6.44 8.12
C LEU A 152 15.56 -6.92 7.21
N VAL A 153 15.38 -8.24 7.05
CA VAL A 153 14.32 -8.83 6.23
C VAL A 153 12.94 -8.38 6.70
N VAL A 154 12.69 -8.41 8.01
CA VAL A 154 11.42 -7.96 8.60
C VAL A 154 11.25 -6.45 8.42
N GLY A 155 12.27 -5.64 8.74
CA GLY A 155 12.20 -4.19 8.61
C GLY A 155 12.00 -3.74 7.17
N LEU A 156 12.76 -4.31 6.23
CA LEU A 156 12.61 -4.02 4.80
C LEU A 156 11.23 -4.45 4.29
N GLY A 157 10.79 -5.66 4.64
CA GLY A 157 9.48 -6.18 4.23
C GLY A 157 8.36 -5.26 4.72
N PHE A 158 8.41 -4.85 6.00
CA PHE A 158 7.44 -3.92 6.59
C PHE A 158 7.42 -2.57 5.86
N LEU A 159 8.58 -1.96 5.60
CA LEU A 159 8.67 -0.68 4.89
C LEU A 159 8.11 -0.78 3.47
N VAL A 160 8.50 -1.83 2.73
CA VAL A 160 7.98 -2.06 1.37
C VAL A 160 6.47 -2.23 1.39
N GLY A 161 5.93 -2.95 2.38
CA GLY A 161 4.50 -3.15 2.50
C GLY A 161 3.73 -1.89 2.88
N TYR A 162 4.24 -1.10 3.83
CA TYR A 162 3.59 0.14 4.25
C TYR A 162 3.62 1.23 3.16
N PHE A 163 4.71 1.30 2.40
CA PHE A 163 4.91 2.23 1.28
C PHE A 163 4.76 1.53 -0.08
N SER A 164 3.82 0.59 -0.21
CA SER A 164 3.66 -0.25 -1.40
C SER A 164 3.52 0.56 -2.69
N ASP A 165 2.79 1.66 -2.70
CA ASP A 165 2.63 2.53 -3.87
C ASP A 165 3.97 3.12 -4.32
N SER A 166 4.78 3.61 -3.37
CA SER A 166 6.13 4.13 -3.66
C SER A 166 7.09 3.03 -4.10
N ALA A 167 6.98 1.83 -3.51
CA ALA A 167 7.78 0.68 -3.90
C ALA A 167 7.44 0.22 -5.32
N ILE A 168 6.16 0.17 -5.69
CA ILE A 168 5.71 -0.15 -7.06
C ILE A 168 6.27 0.88 -8.06
N ALA A 169 6.20 2.18 -7.75
CA ALA A 169 6.76 3.21 -8.61
C ALA A 169 8.27 2.99 -8.86
N LYS A 170 9.04 2.66 -7.84
CA LYS A 170 10.47 2.35 -7.97
C LYS A 170 10.74 1.05 -8.74
N LEU A 171 9.94 0.02 -8.55
CA LEU A 171 10.05 -1.21 -9.34
C LEU A 171 9.71 -0.97 -10.81
N THR A 172 8.78 -0.07 -11.11
CA THR A 172 8.47 0.34 -12.49
C THR A 172 9.69 1.00 -13.14
N GLU A 173 10.40 1.90 -12.45
CA GLU A 173 11.64 2.50 -12.96
C GLU A 173 12.72 1.43 -13.25
N VAL A 174 12.84 0.44 -12.37
CA VAL A 174 13.78 -0.69 -12.58
C VAL A 174 13.35 -1.53 -13.79
N ALA A 175 12.08 -1.84 -13.91
CA ALA A 175 11.54 -2.59 -15.03
C ALA A 175 11.73 -1.83 -16.37
N GLU A 176 11.49 -0.53 -16.40
CA GLU A 176 11.75 0.33 -17.56
C GLU A 176 13.23 0.31 -17.97
N THR A 177 14.14 0.26 -16.99
CA THR A 177 15.58 0.18 -17.24
C THR A 177 15.99 -1.18 -17.81
N LEU A 178 15.37 -2.28 -17.32
CA LEU A 178 15.70 -3.64 -17.74
C LEU A 178 15.06 -4.03 -19.08
N PHE A 179 13.83 -3.61 -19.34
CA PHE A 179 13.04 -4.02 -20.49
C PHE A 179 12.93 -2.96 -21.60
N GLY A 180 13.52 -1.78 -21.40
CA GLY A 180 13.41 -0.64 -22.29
C GLY A 180 12.11 0.13 -22.13
N THR A 181 12.14 1.44 -22.37
CA THR A 181 11.02 2.36 -22.17
C THR A 181 9.95 2.20 -23.24
N ILE A 182 8.80 1.68 -22.87
CA ILE A 182 7.58 1.76 -23.69
C ILE A 182 7.17 3.24 -23.89
N ARG A 183 7.46 4.12 -22.92
CA ARG A 183 7.21 5.56 -22.96
C ARG A 183 7.97 6.34 -24.03
N ALA A 184 9.16 5.89 -24.43
CA ALA A 184 9.90 6.55 -25.51
C ALA A 184 9.15 6.49 -26.84
N LYS A 185 8.38 5.42 -27.07
CA LYS A 185 7.62 5.21 -28.30
C LYS A 185 6.34 6.05 -28.38
N GLU A 186 5.70 6.35 -27.24
CA GLU A 186 4.52 7.21 -27.20
C GLU A 186 4.89 8.70 -27.37
N LYS A 187 5.97 9.15 -26.74
CA LYS A 187 6.43 10.54 -26.88
C LYS A 187 6.92 10.87 -28.28
N HIS A 188 7.54 9.90 -28.97
CA HIS A 188 7.92 10.07 -30.40
C HIS A 188 6.69 10.13 -31.30
N LYS A 189 5.64 9.38 -30.98
CA LYS A 189 4.41 9.37 -31.79
C LYS A 189 3.58 10.64 -31.60
N GLU A 190 3.58 11.22 -30.39
CA GLU A 190 2.91 12.51 -30.12
C GLU A 190 3.65 13.70 -30.77
N VAL A 191 4.98 13.67 -30.80
CA VAL A 191 5.78 14.70 -31.45
C VAL A 191 5.62 14.64 -32.99
N ASP A 192 5.58 13.45 -33.58
CA ASP A 192 5.40 13.28 -35.01
C ASP A 192 3.99 13.71 -35.47
N VAL A 193 2.95 13.45 -34.66
CA VAL A 193 1.58 13.89 -34.97
C VAL A 193 1.44 15.40 -34.86
N THR A 194 2.03 16.04 -33.84
CA THR A 194 1.96 17.50 -33.66
C THR A 194 2.82 18.25 -34.67
N THR A 195 3.89 17.65 -35.16
CA THR A 195 4.74 18.27 -36.21
C THR A 195 4.09 18.16 -37.58
N GLY A 196 3.46 17.01 -37.89
CA GLY A 196 2.70 16.81 -39.13
C GLY A 196 1.45 17.68 -39.26
N GLU A 197 0.79 17.99 -38.12
CA GLU A 197 -0.40 18.85 -38.10
C GLU A 197 -0.06 20.34 -38.25
N LYS A 198 1.13 20.77 -37.83
CA LYS A 198 1.61 22.14 -38.05
C LYS A 198 2.07 22.37 -39.48
N GLU A 199 2.69 21.41 -40.14
CA GLU A 199 3.16 21.51 -41.52
C GLU A 199 2.01 21.56 -42.54
N SER A 200 0.85 20.94 -42.21
CA SER A 200 -0.34 20.98 -43.05
C SER A 200 -1.18 22.27 -42.92
N LEU A 201 -0.94 23.10 -41.93
CA LEU A 201 -1.64 24.39 -41.72
C LEU A 201 -0.92 25.59 -42.35
N ASP A 202 0.37 25.45 -42.70
CA ASP A 202 1.17 26.52 -43.32
C ASP A 202 1.17 26.51 -44.86
N GLU A 203 0.53 25.51 -45.51
CA GLU A 203 0.31 25.47 -46.94
C GLU A 203 -1.10 25.99 -47.32
N GLU A 204 -1.38 27.27 -47.09
CA GLU A 204 -2.49 27.96 -47.70
C GLU A 204 -2.01 28.59 -49.04
N PRO A 205 -2.60 28.27 -50.19
CA PRO A 205 -2.14 28.75 -51.47
C PRO A 205 -2.42 30.26 -51.62
N LYS A 206 -1.36 31.03 -51.69
CA LYS A 206 -1.40 32.38 -52.25
C LYS A 206 -1.57 32.26 -53.75
N ASP A 207 -2.81 32.29 -54.24
CA ASP A 207 -3.10 32.67 -55.63
C ASP A 207 -4.53 33.17 -55.75
N SER A 208 -4.62 34.49 -55.95
CA SER A 208 -5.51 35.07 -56.94
C SER A 208 -5.44 36.60 -56.90
N GLN A 209 -4.66 37.16 -57.78
CA GLN A 209 -4.97 38.39 -58.45
C GLN A 209 -4.82 38.17 -59.96
#